data_fd1412348e5ef0a6e8c1a3181621e4e0
#
_entry.id   fd1412348e5ef0a6e8c1a3181621e4e0
#
_cell.length_a   1.000
_cell.length_b   1.000
_cell.length_c   1.000
_cell.angle_alpha   90.00
_cell.angle_beta   90.00
_cell.angle_gamma   90.00
#
_symmetry.space_group_name_H-M   'P 1'
#
loop_
_entity.id
_entity.type
_entity.pdbx_description
1 polymer ?
#
loop_
_entity_poly.entity_id
_entity_poly.type
_entity_poly.pdbx_seq_one_letter_code
_entity_poly.pdbx_strand_id
1 'polypeptide(L)'
;VEKHGINSHLRQKGKIAELALGYGGSIGALKSMGALDMGLTEDDLQPLVDAWRMSNPFITKFWWDIDRAVKSTITQRIQNEVRGINFMYKSGMLFIRLPSGRLLSYVKPKIGENKFGGESVTYEGIGATKKWERIESYGPKFVENIVQAVSRDILCYAMRTLSHCFIVGHVHDELII
;
A
#
# COMPACT_ATOMS: atom_id res chain seq x y z
N VAL A 1 13.27 -15.58 -15.42
CA VAL A 1 12.97 -14.78 -16.63
C VAL A 1 14.04 -13.71 -16.75
N GLU A 2 14.80 -13.72 -17.84
CA GLU A 2 15.89 -12.77 -18.10
C GLU A 2 15.36 -11.36 -18.36
N LYS A 3 16.11 -10.33 -17.91
CA LYS A 3 15.71 -8.93 -18.06
C LYS A 3 15.64 -8.50 -19.54
N HIS A 4 16.48 -9.06 -20.39
CA HIS A 4 16.63 -8.74 -21.82
C HIS A 4 16.60 -9.96 -22.75
N GLY A 5 16.21 -11.14 -22.24
CA GLY A 5 16.13 -12.39 -23.01
C GLY A 5 14.81 -12.59 -23.74
N ILE A 6 14.68 -13.75 -24.38
CA ILE A 6 13.48 -14.17 -25.15
C ILE A 6 12.18 -14.02 -24.35
N ASN A 7 12.23 -14.19 -23.03
CA ASN A 7 11.08 -14.13 -22.13
C ASN A 7 10.91 -12.75 -21.43
N SER A 8 11.57 -11.70 -21.91
CA SER A 8 11.49 -10.36 -21.30
C SER A 8 10.05 -9.81 -21.25
N HIS A 9 9.23 -10.16 -22.23
CA HIS A 9 7.81 -9.80 -22.26
C HIS A 9 7.01 -10.42 -21.09
N LEU A 10 7.32 -11.67 -20.71
CA LEU A 10 6.68 -12.32 -19.55
C LEU A 10 7.05 -11.65 -18.24
N ARG A 11 8.31 -11.23 -18.10
CA ARG A 11 8.78 -10.46 -16.96
C ARG A 11 8.03 -9.13 -16.86
N GLN A 12 7.83 -8.45 -17.99
CA GLN A 12 7.15 -7.17 -18.01
C GLN A 12 5.66 -7.33 -17.65
N LYS A 13 4.99 -8.36 -18.18
CA LYS A 13 3.60 -8.70 -17.79
C LYS A 13 3.50 -8.98 -16.29
N GLY A 14 4.40 -9.79 -15.73
CA GLY A 14 4.44 -10.07 -14.30
C GLY A 14 4.68 -8.82 -13.45
N LYS A 15 5.56 -7.93 -13.88
CA LYS A 15 5.82 -6.65 -13.19
C LYS A 15 4.56 -5.78 -13.13
N ILE A 16 3.83 -5.67 -14.24
CA ILE A 16 2.59 -4.88 -14.28
C ILE A 16 1.51 -5.49 -13.41
N ALA A 17 1.32 -6.82 -13.48
CA ALA A 17 0.38 -7.52 -12.63
C ALA A 17 0.69 -7.27 -11.14
N GLU A 18 1.95 -7.45 -10.73
CA GLU A 18 2.37 -7.25 -9.35
C GLU A 18 2.15 -5.80 -8.87
N LEU A 19 2.57 -4.81 -9.66
CA LEU A 19 2.42 -3.39 -9.30
C LEU A 19 0.95 -2.93 -9.31
N ALA A 20 0.14 -3.42 -10.26
CA ALA A 20 -1.28 -3.05 -10.31
C ALA A 20 -2.08 -3.71 -9.20
N LEU A 21 -1.87 -5.01 -8.96
CA LEU A 21 -2.71 -5.81 -8.06
C LEU A 21 -2.21 -5.79 -6.62
N GLY A 22 -0.91 -5.65 -6.38
CA GLY A 22 -0.30 -5.60 -5.06
C GLY A 22 -0.81 -4.45 -4.19
N TYR A 23 -1.27 -3.37 -4.81
CA TYR A 23 -1.90 -2.23 -4.12
C TYR A 23 -3.44 -2.28 -4.10
N GLY A 24 -4.01 -3.46 -4.32
CA GLY A 24 -5.46 -3.66 -4.30
C GLY A 24 -6.18 -3.19 -5.56
N GLY A 25 -5.43 -2.96 -6.64
CA GLY A 25 -6.01 -2.65 -7.94
C GLY A 25 -6.82 -3.82 -8.52
N SER A 26 -7.51 -3.53 -9.61
CA SER A 26 -8.31 -4.48 -10.38
C SER A 26 -8.11 -4.19 -11.88
N ILE A 27 -9.05 -4.60 -12.72
CA ILE A 27 -9.01 -4.41 -14.17
C ILE A 27 -8.62 -2.98 -14.55
N GLY A 28 -9.21 -1.96 -13.92
CA GLY A 28 -8.88 -0.55 -14.19
C GLY A 28 -7.40 -0.20 -13.97
N ALA A 29 -6.78 -0.75 -12.92
CA ALA A 29 -5.36 -0.55 -12.67
C ALA A 29 -4.49 -1.26 -13.71
N LEU A 30 -4.83 -2.48 -14.10
CA LEU A 30 -4.15 -3.21 -15.17
C LEU A 30 -4.18 -2.44 -16.49
N LYS A 31 -5.38 -1.95 -16.90
CA LYS A 31 -5.55 -1.13 -18.11
C LYS A 31 -4.70 0.14 -18.07
N SER A 32 -4.75 0.88 -16.95
CA SER A 32 -3.99 2.14 -16.79
C SER A 32 -2.47 1.93 -16.80
N MET A 33 -2.00 0.73 -16.47
CA MET A 33 -0.58 0.36 -16.52
C MET A 33 -0.15 -0.27 -17.84
N GLY A 34 -1.02 -0.25 -18.88
CA GLY A 34 -0.68 -0.69 -20.22
C GLY A 34 -0.79 -2.20 -20.45
N ALA A 35 -1.62 -2.91 -19.68
CA ALA A 35 -1.79 -4.34 -19.84
C ALA A 35 -2.27 -4.74 -21.25
N LEU A 36 -3.16 -3.93 -21.85
CA LEU A 36 -3.66 -4.16 -23.22
C LEU A 36 -2.56 -3.94 -24.27
N ASP A 37 -1.72 -2.93 -24.09
CA ASP A 37 -0.60 -2.62 -25.00
C ASP A 37 0.46 -3.74 -25.00
N MET A 38 0.44 -4.58 -23.97
CA MET A 38 1.32 -5.75 -23.85
C MET A 38 0.71 -7.05 -24.37
N GLY A 39 -0.43 -6.95 -25.07
CA GLY A 39 -1.07 -8.08 -25.71
C GLY A 39 -1.95 -8.93 -24.80
N LEU A 40 -2.38 -8.41 -23.64
CA LEU A 40 -3.50 -8.98 -22.90
C LEU A 40 -4.81 -8.48 -23.52
N THR A 41 -5.80 -9.36 -23.59
CA THR A 41 -7.16 -9.00 -24.01
C THR A 41 -7.99 -8.55 -22.80
N GLU A 42 -9.12 -7.89 -23.02
CA GLU A 42 -10.04 -7.53 -21.93
C GLU A 42 -10.52 -8.75 -21.14
N ASP A 43 -10.74 -9.87 -21.84
CA ASP A 43 -11.20 -11.13 -21.25
C ASP A 43 -10.13 -11.78 -20.35
N ASP A 44 -8.85 -11.48 -20.56
CA ASP A 44 -7.74 -11.97 -19.72
C ASP A 44 -7.62 -11.24 -18.39
N LEU A 45 -8.16 -10.03 -18.28
CA LEU A 45 -7.86 -9.16 -17.13
C LEU A 45 -8.51 -9.65 -15.83
N GLN A 46 -9.79 -10.07 -15.86
CA GLN A 46 -10.45 -10.56 -14.65
C GLN A 46 -9.87 -11.89 -14.17
N PRO A 47 -9.62 -12.91 -15.03
CA PRO A 47 -8.90 -14.12 -14.63
C PRO A 47 -7.54 -13.83 -14.02
N LEU A 48 -6.79 -12.87 -14.53
CA LEU A 48 -5.49 -12.47 -13.99
C LEU A 48 -5.61 -11.88 -12.57
N VAL A 49 -6.61 -11.00 -12.34
CA VAL A 49 -6.91 -10.45 -11.01
C VAL A 49 -7.23 -11.56 -10.02
N ASP A 50 -8.09 -12.49 -10.40
CA ASP A 50 -8.54 -13.58 -9.54
C ASP A 50 -7.39 -14.56 -9.24
N ALA A 51 -6.62 -14.94 -10.25
CA ALA A 51 -5.44 -15.78 -10.09
C ALA A 51 -4.39 -15.16 -9.15
N TRP A 52 -4.14 -13.85 -9.29
CA TRP A 52 -3.21 -13.14 -8.42
C TRP A 52 -3.69 -13.14 -6.96
N ARG A 53 -4.97 -12.83 -6.74
CA ARG A 53 -5.57 -12.83 -5.39
C ARG A 53 -5.57 -14.21 -4.75
N MET A 54 -5.86 -15.24 -5.54
CA MET A 54 -5.80 -16.64 -5.07
C MET A 54 -4.38 -17.06 -4.70
N SER A 55 -3.39 -16.61 -5.45
CA SER A 55 -1.97 -16.88 -5.19
C SER A 55 -1.42 -16.08 -4.00
N ASN A 56 -2.08 -14.99 -3.61
CA ASN A 56 -1.63 -14.09 -2.55
C ASN A 56 -2.68 -13.92 -1.41
N PRO A 57 -3.18 -15.03 -0.81
CA PRO A 57 -4.29 -14.95 0.14
C PRO A 57 -3.93 -14.22 1.43
N PHE A 58 -2.66 -14.26 1.86
CA PHE A 58 -2.19 -13.55 3.05
C PHE A 58 -2.12 -12.03 2.84
N ILE A 59 -1.83 -11.57 1.62
CA ILE A 59 -1.82 -10.15 1.26
C ILE A 59 -3.25 -9.64 1.22
N THR A 60 -4.14 -10.33 0.51
CA THR A 60 -5.56 -9.95 0.42
C THR A 60 -6.24 -9.96 1.78
N LYS A 61 -5.98 -10.98 2.62
CA LYS A 61 -6.46 -11.01 3.99
C LYS A 61 -5.96 -9.81 4.80
N PHE A 62 -4.69 -9.46 4.67
CA PHE A 62 -4.11 -8.33 5.38
C PHE A 62 -4.75 -7.00 5.00
N TRP A 63 -5.09 -6.78 3.72
CA TRP A 63 -5.83 -5.59 3.30
C TRP A 63 -7.14 -5.41 4.08
N TRP A 64 -7.91 -6.48 4.19
CA TRP A 64 -9.22 -6.44 4.83
C TRP A 64 -9.13 -6.42 6.35
N ASP A 65 -8.12 -7.04 6.94
CA ASP A 65 -7.86 -6.95 8.37
C ASP A 65 -7.54 -5.50 8.77
N ILE A 66 -6.70 -4.82 7.98
CA ILE A 66 -6.37 -3.39 8.18
C ILE A 66 -7.59 -2.49 7.94
N ASP A 67 -8.36 -2.74 6.88
CA ASP A 67 -9.57 -1.95 6.58
C ASP A 67 -10.56 -1.98 7.76
N ARG A 68 -10.84 -3.18 8.28
CA ARG A 68 -11.70 -3.36 9.45
C ARG A 68 -11.15 -2.66 10.69
N ALA A 69 -9.86 -2.81 10.96
CA ALA A 69 -9.22 -2.19 12.12
C ALA A 69 -9.30 -0.66 12.04
N VAL A 70 -9.01 -0.06 10.88
CA VAL A 70 -9.10 1.39 10.65
C VAL A 70 -10.54 1.87 10.83
N LYS A 71 -11.50 1.23 10.18
CA LYS A 71 -12.93 1.61 10.26
C LYS A 71 -13.46 1.53 11.70
N SER A 72 -13.21 0.42 12.39
CA SER A 72 -13.66 0.26 13.79
C SER A 72 -12.98 1.25 14.74
N THR A 73 -11.69 1.54 14.53
CA THR A 73 -10.98 2.56 15.32
C THR A 73 -11.59 3.96 15.13
N ILE A 74 -12.00 4.30 13.91
CA ILE A 74 -12.62 5.61 13.62
C ILE A 74 -14.05 5.69 14.18
N THR A 75 -14.85 4.64 14.01
CA THR A 75 -16.28 4.66 14.37
C THR A 75 -16.51 4.43 15.86
N GLN A 76 -15.84 3.44 16.42
CA GLN A 76 -16.05 2.98 17.80
C GLN A 76 -15.10 3.62 18.81
N ARG A 77 -14.05 4.32 18.34
CA ARG A 77 -13.00 4.95 19.19
C ARG A 77 -12.24 3.95 20.06
N ILE A 78 -12.18 2.69 19.63
CA ILE A 78 -11.41 1.64 20.28
C ILE A 78 -10.01 1.50 19.67
N GLN A 79 -9.09 1.01 20.47
CA GLN A 79 -7.78 0.61 19.95
C GLN A 79 -7.89 -0.77 19.31
N ASN A 80 -7.20 -0.94 18.18
CA ASN A 80 -7.10 -2.20 17.47
C ASN A 80 -5.63 -2.55 17.24
N GLU A 81 -5.36 -3.83 17.06
CA GLU A 81 -4.05 -4.33 16.66
C GLU A 81 -4.20 -5.37 15.54
N VAL A 82 -3.34 -5.27 14.54
CA VAL A 82 -3.22 -6.25 13.47
C VAL A 82 -1.73 -6.49 13.20
N ARG A 83 -1.26 -7.71 13.48
CA ARG A 83 0.14 -8.14 13.23
C ARG A 83 1.19 -7.19 13.81
N GLY A 84 1.00 -6.71 15.04
CA GLY A 84 1.93 -5.79 15.72
C GLY A 84 1.79 -4.32 15.30
N ILE A 85 0.83 -4.00 14.44
CA ILE A 85 0.49 -2.63 14.04
C ILE A 85 -0.70 -2.19 14.87
N ASN A 86 -0.56 -1.08 15.60
CA ASN A 86 -1.58 -0.59 16.50
C ASN A 86 -2.31 0.62 15.91
N PHE A 87 -3.62 0.63 16.03
CA PHE A 87 -4.51 1.68 15.55
C PHE A 87 -5.14 2.39 16.73
N MET A 88 -5.07 3.71 16.76
CA MET A 88 -5.67 4.52 17.82
C MET A 88 -6.26 5.81 17.27
N TYR A 89 -7.37 6.24 17.86
CA TYR A 89 -7.96 7.54 17.57
C TYR A 89 -7.76 8.47 18.75
N LYS A 90 -7.13 9.61 18.50
CA LYS A 90 -6.90 10.63 19.55
C LYS A 90 -6.90 12.02 18.94
N SER A 91 -7.55 12.97 19.63
CA SER A 91 -7.55 14.40 19.27
C SER A 91 -7.92 14.68 17.80
N GLY A 92 -8.93 13.97 17.28
CA GLY A 92 -9.38 14.16 15.90
C GLY A 92 -8.52 13.50 14.82
N MET A 93 -7.59 12.65 15.20
CA MET A 93 -6.67 11.98 14.30
C MET A 93 -6.69 10.46 14.47
N LEU A 94 -6.54 9.74 13.38
CA LEU A 94 -6.18 8.33 13.39
C LEU A 94 -4.64 8.23 13.38
N PHE A 95 -4.10 7.50 14.33
CA PHE A 95 -2.70 7.13 14.37
C PHE A 95 -2.54 5.63 14.11
N ILE A 96 -1.61 5.29 13.23
CA ILE A 96 -1.16 3.92 13.00
C ILE A 96 0.27 3.81 13.51
N ARG A 97 0.46 3.08 14.61
CA ARG A 97 1.78 2.85 15.21
C ARG A 97 2.43 1.64 14.55
N LEU A 98 3.56 1.87 13.95
CA LEU A 98 4.39 0.85 13.31
C LEU A 98 5.18 0.04 14.35
N PRO A 99 5.73 -1.15 13.99
CA PRO A 99 6.59 -1.93 14.88
C PRO A 99 7.81 -1.16 15.41
N SER A 100 8.33 -0.21 14.66
CA SER A 100 9.41 0.71 15.08
C SER A 100 9.00 1.71 16.16
N GLY A 101 7.71 1.82 16.46
CA GLY A 101 7.13 2.84 17.33
C GLY A 101 6.77 4.14 16.64
N ARG A 102 7.17 4.34 15.37
CA ARG A 102 6.81 5.52 14.56
C ARG A 102 5.31 5.53 14.26
N LEU A 103 4.74 6.73 14.15
CA LEU A 103 3.32 6.93 13.88
C LEU A 103 3.09 7.44 12.46
N LEU A 104 2.15 6.84 11.75
CA LEU A 104 1.48 7.45 10.61
C LEU A 104 0.22 8.15 11.13
N SER A 105 -0.03 9.36 10.64
CA SER A 105 -1.10 10.23 11.15
C SER A 105 -2.05 10.63 10.04
N TYR A 106 -3.35 10.48 10.27
CA TYR A 106 -4.42 10.84 9.33
C TYR A 106 -5.37 11.83 10.00
N VAL A 107 -5.47 13.03 9.43
CA VAL A 107 -6.20 14.16 10.04
C VAL A 107 -7.69 14.05 9.76
N LYS A 108 -8.51 14.26 10.79
CA LYS A 108 -9.98 14.26 10.72
C LYS A 108 -10.54 13.09 9.89
N PRO A 109 -10.18 11.84 10.21
CA PRO A 109 -10.67 10.68 9.48
C PRO A 109 -12.18 10.54 9.69
N LYS A 110 -12.89 10.16 8.62
CA LYS A 110 -14.34 9.90 8.62
C LYS A 110 -14.64 8.71 7.72
N ILE A 111 -15.73 8.02 8.03
CA ILE A 111 -16.33 7.09 7.08
C ILE A 111 -17.08 7.92 6.05
N GLY A 112 -16.90 7.60 4.79
CA GLY A 112 -17.55 8.21 3.65
C GLY A 112 -17.95 7.14 2.65
N GLU A 113 -18.44 7.56 1.52
CA GLU A 113 -18.82 6.71 0.41
C GLU A 113 -17.82 6.89 -0.75
N ASN A 114 -17.40 5.78 -1.36
CA ASN A 114 -16.56 5.83 -2.54
C ASN A 114 -17.40 6.04 -3.82
N LYS A 115 -16.72 6.31 -4.93
CA LYS A 115 -17.36 6.52 -6.24
C LYS A 115 -18.18 5.33 -6.76
N PHE A 116 -18.14 4.18 -6.09
CA PHE A 116 -18.89 2.97 -6.44
C PHE A 116 -20.05 2.68 -5.48
N GLY A 117 -20.37 3.61 -4.56
CA GLY A 117 -21.41 3.44 -3.56
C GLY A 117 -21.01 2.59 -2.34
N GLY A 118 -19.75 2.21 -2.23
CA GLY A 118 -19.24 1.44 -1.10
C GLY A 118 -18.66 2.32 0.01
N GLU A 119 -18.61 1.79 1.22
CA GLU A 119 -18.05 2.46 2.37
C GLU A 119 -16.52 2.61 2.23
N SER A 120 -16.02 3.84 2.37
CA SER A 120 -14.59 4.16 2.36
C SER A 120 -14.20 5.02 3.55
N VAL A 121 -12.89 5.12 3.78
CA VAL A 121 -12.33 6.06 4.77
C VAL A 121 -11.87 7.30 4.05
N THR A 122 -12.19 8.48 4.59
CA THR A 122 -11.67 9.75 4.09
C THR A 122 -10.92 10.48 5.20
N TYR A 123 -9.88 11.24 4.84
CA TYR A 123 -9.12 12.08 5.77
C TYR A 123 -8.66 13.37 5.08
N GLU A 124 -8.24 14.37 5.85
CA GLU A 124 -7.69 15.60 5.29
C GLU A 124 -6.16 15.51 5.14
N GLY A 125 -5.64 15.96 4.01
CA GLY A 125 -4.22 15.95 3.71
C GLY A 125 -3.89 16.67 2.41
N ILE A 126 -2.61 16.63 2.03
CA ILE A 126 -2.15 17.20 0.76
C ILE A 126 -2.43 16.17 -0.34
N GLY A 127 -3.32 16.52 -1.25
CA GLY A 127 -3.70 15.68 -2.38
C GLY A 127 -2.77 15.79 -3.59
N ALA A 128 -3.16 15.15 -4.68
CA ALA A 128 -2.37 15.11 -5.92
C ALA A 128 -2.13 16.52 -6.53
N THR A 129 -3.05 17.45 -6.28
CA THR A 129 -2.95 18.85 -6.72
C THR A 129 -2.05 19.71 -5.81
N LYS A 130 -1.38 19.13 -4.83
CA LYS A 130 -0.57 19.78 -3.80
C LYS A 130 -1.38 20.76 -2.93
N LYS A 131 -2.71 20.65 -2.91
CA LYS A 131 -3.60 21.42 -2.05
C LYS A 131 -4.08 20.57 -0.88
N TRP A 132 -4.44 21.23 0.21
CA TRP A 132 -5.08 20.58 1.35
C TRP A 132 -6.52 20.24 0.99
N GLU A 133 -6.84 18.96 0.96
CA GLU A 133 -8.13 18.46 0.52
C GLU A 133 -8.51 17.18 1.26
N ARG A 134 -9.74 16.72 1.06
CA ARG A 134 -10.20 15.44 1.58
C ARG A 134 -9.83 14.33 0.62
N ILE A 135 -9.09 13.37 1.13
CA ILE A 135 -8.52 12.25 0.39
C ILE A 135 -9.29 10.98 0.78
N GLU A 136 -9.69 10.20 -0.21
CA GLU A 136 -10.25 8.87 -0.03
C GLU A 136 -9.15 7.83 0.14
N SER A 137 -9.39 6.85 1.05
CA SER A 137 -8.50 5.73 1.28
C SER A 137 -9.27 4.47 1.66
N TYR A 138 -8.61 3.33 1.53
CA TYR A 138 -9.19 2.02 1.75
C TYR A 138 -8.09 1.04 2.21
N GLY A 139 -8.44 -0.17 2.64
CA GLY A 139 -7.53 -1.13 3.24
C GLY A 139 -6.20 -1.31 2.52
N PRO A 140 -6.17 -1.69 1.22
CA PRO A 140 -4.93 -1.81 0.45
C PRO A 140 -4.06 -0.56 0.46
N LYS A 141 -4.66 0.64 0.43
CA LYS A 141 -3.92 1.91 0.46
C LYS A 141 -3.29 2.18 1.82
N PHE A 142 -3.97 1.82 2.90
CA PHE A 142 -3.35 1.87 4.24
C PHE A 142 -2.21 0.86 4.36
N VAL A 143 -2.37 -0.36 3.81
CA VAL A 143 -1.30 -1.37 3.79
C VAL A 143 -0.10 -0.88 2.98
N GLU A 144 -0.31 -0.26 1.82
CA GLU A 144 0.77 0.38 1.05
C GLU A 144 1.56 1.37 1.90
N ASN A 145 0.88 2.31 2.56
CA ASN A 145 1.54 3.30 3.41
C ASN A 145 2.30 2.67 4.58
N ILE A 146 1.72 1.63 5.21
CA ILE A 146 2.36 0.89 6.30
C ILE A 146 3.61 0.18 5.82
N VAL A 147 3.53 -0.57 4.71
CA VAL A 147 4.65 -1.36 4.19
C VAL A 147 5.78 -0.44 3.73
N GLN A 148 5.48 0.63 3.00
CA GLN A 148 6.50 1.62 2.61
C GLN A 148 7.16 2.28 3.83
N ALA A 149 6.39 2.59 4.84
CA ALA A 149 6.92 3.18 6.07
C ALA A 149 7.81 2.20 6.85
N VAL A 150 7.41 0.93 6.95
CA VAL A 150 8.23 -0.13 7.59
C VAL A 150 9.51 -0.37 6.81
N SER A 151 9.45 -0.42 5.47
CA SER A 151 10.66 -0.56 4.62
C SER A 151 11.66 0.58 4.87
N ARG A 152 11.17 1.81 5.00
CA ARG A 152 12.01 2.95 5.37
C ARG A 152 12.60 2.80 6.77
N ASP A 153 11.83 2.30 7.73
CA ASP A 153 12.33 2.08 9.11
C ASP A 153 13.45 1.03 9.13
N ILE A 154 13.34 -0.02 8.31
CA ILE A 154 14.37 -1.06 8.14
C ILE A 154 15.66 -0.44 7.55
N LEU A 155 15.54 0.38 6.52
CA LEU A 155 16.70 1.07 5.95
C LEU A 155 17.37 2.00 6.98
N CYS A 156 16.59 2.78 7.70
CA CYS A 156 17.12 3.66 8.76
C CYS A 156 17.80 2.85 9.88
N TYR A 157 17.26 1.68 10.23
CA TYR A 157 17.88 0.79 11.18
C TYR A 157 19.23 0.26 10.64
N ALA A 158 19.27 -0.17 9.38
CA ALA A 158 20.52 -0.60 8.73
C ALA A 158 21.59 0.50 8.74
N MET A 159 21.21 1.76 8.42
CA MET A 159 22.13 2.90 8.49
C MET A 159 22.70 3.11 9.90
N ARG A 160 21.89 2.93 10.92
CA ARG A 160 22.35 3.05 12.33
C ARG A 160 23.29 1.92 12.72
N THR A 161 23.00 0.68 12.34
CA THR A 161 23.84 -0.48 12.66
C THR A 161 25.17 -0.46 11.92
N LEU A 162 25.20 0.12 10.72
CA LEU A 162 26.38 0.29 9.87
C LEU A 162 27.06 1.66 10.05
N SER A 163 26.77 2.39 11.12
CA SER A 163 27.35 3.71 11.38
C SER A 163 28.88 3.72 11.55
N HIS A 164 29.49 2.57 11.76
CA HIS A 164 30.95 2.36 11.76
C HIS A 164 31.54 2.28 10.35
N CYS A 165 30.74 2.11 9.31
CA CYS A 165 31.14 2.15 7.93
C CYS A 165 31.03 3.58 7.37
N PHE A 166 31.81 3.88 6.35
CA PHE A 166 31.70 5.18 5.66
C PHE A 166 30.53 5.12 4.66
N ILE A 167 29.33 5.49 5.12
CA ILE A 167 28.12 5.51 4.28
C ILE A 167 28.16 6.77 3.40
N VAL A 168 28.35 6.56 2.10
CA VAL A 168 28.37 7.62 1.08
C VAL A 168 26.96 8.13 0.75
N GLY A 169 25.97 7.23 0.77
CA GLY A 169 24.59 7.56 0.46
C GLY A 169 23.67 6.33 0.49
N HIS A 170 22.43 6.54 0.07
CA HIS A 170 21.48 5.45 -0.14
C HIS A 170 20.65 5.68 -1.40
N VAL A 171 20.23 4.60 -2.03
CA VAL A 171 19.33 4.62 -3.20
C VAL A 171 18.22 3.62 -2.94
N HIS A 172 16.97 4.11 -2.85
CA HIS A 172 15.79 3.31 -2.52
C HIS A 172 15.96 2.47 -1.24
N ASP A 173 16.32 1.21 -1.37
CA ASP A 173 16.48 0.17 -0.33
C ASP A 173 17.92 -0.31 -0.17
N GLU A 174 18.88 0.37 -0.83
CA GLU A 174 20.30 0.05 -0.82
C GLU A 174 21.12 1.13 -0.10
N LEU A 175 22.19 0.70 0.59
CA LEU A 175 23.22 1.57 1.15
C LEU A 175 24.49 1.48 0.30
N ILE A 176 25.10 2.62 0.05
CA ILE A 176 26.39 2.74 -0.63
C ILE A 176 27.44 3.01 0.45
N ILE A 177 28.36 2.07 0.61
CA ILE A 177 29.44 2.09 1.62
C ILE A 177 30.77 2.21 0.90
#